data_936672ed701e5ac5310abcfbf3f84d12
#
_entry.id   936672ed701e5ac5310abcfbf3f84d12
#
_cell.length_a   1.000
_cell.length_b   1.000
_cell.length_c   1.000
_cell.angle_alpha   90.00
_cell.angle_beta   90.00
_cell.angle_gamma   90.00
#
_symmetry.space_group_name_H-M   'P 1'
#
loop_
_entity.id
_entity.type
_entity.pdbx_description
1 polymer ?
#
loop_
_entity_poly.entity_id
_entity_poly.type
_entity_poly.pdbx_seq_one_letter_code
_entity_poly.pdbx_strand_id
1 'polypeptide(L)'
;VLGPGSERAFFEQALPHVLEVLEALHALLDASNAIVCTRLVLALLLGASRFRSEHGATYQLPPTPSTPTWVPWYASPVCIRLLEALFDATRSRLEHNDASVAELRTQLCALAEQALMAYEAREACTLDDAEAHAAAHAAFAHARPALLRPLLAIGRADRAFALAAPHRDCHTRVELCLADAHEEEAW
;
A
#
# COMPACT_ATOMS: atom_id res chain seq x y z
N VAL A 1 -14.34 -2.57 19.12
CA VAL A 1 -14.17 -4.01 18.81
C VAL A 1 -15.50 -4.50 18.26
N LEU A 2 -15.52 -4.87 16.98
CA LEU A 2 -16.70 -5.43 16.33
C LEU A 2 -16.87 -6.89 16.82
N GLY A 3 -18.10 -7.29 17.19
CA GLY A 3 -18.39 -8.67 17.58
C GLY A 3 -18.35 -9.64 16.38
N PRO A 4 -18.22 -10.96 16.60
CA PRO A 4 -18.02 -11.97 15.54
C PRO A 4 -19.12 -12.00 14.45
N GLY A 5 -20.31 -11.49 14.72
CA GLY A 5 -21.37 -11.34 13.71
C GLY A 5 -21.21 -10.12 12.81
N SER A 6 -20.54 -9.07 13.28
CA SER A 6 -20.32 -7.84 12.49
C SER A 6 -19.16 -7.96 11.50
N GLU A 7 -18.17 -8.83 11.76
CA GLU A 7 -17.10 -9.11 10.80
C GLU A 7 -17.64 -9.80 9.55
N ARG A 8 -18.47 -10.83 9.74
CA ARG A 8 -19.11 -11.54 8.63
C ARG A 8 -20.02 -10.61 7.81
N ALA A 9 -20.83 -9.80 8.46
CA ALA A 9 -21.69 -8.82 7.80
C ALA A 9 -20.86 -7.78 7.00
N PHE A 10 -19.71 -7.36 7.53
CA PHE A 10 -18.80 -6.46 6.82
C PHE A 10 -18.29 -7.10 5.52
N PHE A 11 -17.81 -8.35 5.57
CA PHE A 11 -17.30 -9.05 4.40
C PHE A 11 -18.36 -9.40 3.37
N GLU A 12 -19.56 -9.76 3.80
CA GLU A 12 -20.67 -10.14 2.92
C GLU A 12 -21.41 -8.92 2.33
N GLN A 13 -21.51 -7.82 3.06
CA GLN A 13 -22.33 -6.66 2.69
C GLN A 13 -21.51 -5.41 2.32
N ALA A 14 -20.43 -5.12 3.04
CA ALA A 14 -19.65 -3.92 2.82
C ALA A 14 -18.51 -4.10 1.81
N LEU A 15 -17.91 -5.29 1.73
CA LEU A 15 -16.78 -5.54 0.83
C LEU A 15 -17.13 -5.37 -0.66
N PRO A 16 -18.32 -5.74 -1.17
CA PRO A 16 -18.71 -5.45 -2.54
C PRO A 16 -18.69 -3.95 -2.90
N HIS A 17 -18.91 -3.07 -1.90
CA HIS A 17 -18.93 -1.61 -2.06
C HIS A 17 -17.62 -0.94 -1.64
N VAL A 18 -16.58 -1.70 -1.29
CA VAL A 18 -15.33 -1.13 -0.77
C VAL A 18 -14.67 -0.15 -1.76
N LEU A 19 -14.75 -0.42 -3.05
CA LEU A 19 -14.20 0.48 -4.07
C LEU A 19 -14.92 1.82 -4.12
N GLU A 20 -16.26 1.82 -3.99
CA GLU A 20 -17.06 3.05 -3.91
C GLU A 20 -16.69 3.87 -2.66
N VAL A 21 -16.45 3.21 -1.53
CA VAL A 21 -15.98 3.86 -0.30
C VAL A 21 -14.58 4.46 -0.48
N LEU A 22 -13.66 3.72 -1.14
CA LEU A 22 -12.33 4.23 -1.42
C LEU A 22 -12.33 5.41 -2.39
N GLU A 23 -13.18 5.39 -3.40
CA GLU A 23 -13.39 6.52 -4.33
C GLU A 23 -13.93 7.75 -3.60
N ALA A 24 -14.92 7.56 -2.73
CA ALA A 24 -15.47 8.64 -1.92
C ALA A 24 -14.43 9.22 -0.94
N LEU A 25 -13.62 8.38 -0.30
CA LEU A 25 -12.52 8.80 0.56
C LEU A 25 -11.46 9.58 -0.24
N HIS A 26 -11.12 9.14 -1.44
CA HIS A 26 -10.18 9.83 -2.30
C HIS A 26 -10.72 11.21 -2.73
N ALA A 27 -12.00 11.31 -3.09
CA ALA A 27 -12.65 12.56 -3.46
C ALA A 27 -12.75 13.57 -2.31
N LEU A 28 -12.82 13.07 -1.06
CA LEU A 28 -12.90 13.90 0.15
C LEU A 28 -11.52 14.20 0.76
N LEU A 29 -10.44 13.60 0.23
CA LEU A 29 -9.10 13.76 0.79
C LEU A 29 -8.62 15.19 0.63
N ASP A 30 -8.33 15.83 1.76
CA ASP A 30 -7.68 17.13 1.87
C ASP A 30 -6.63 17.14 2.99
N ALA A 31 -5.90 18.24 3.12
CA ALA A 31 -4.86 18.36 4.13
C ALA A 31 -5.40 18.26 5.57
N SER A 32 -6.67 18.61 5.83
CA SER A 32 -7.26 18.60 7.16
C SER A 32 -7.66 17.22 7.64
N ASN A 33 -8.06 16.33 6.73
CA ASN A 33 -8.59 14.98 7.05
C ASN A 33 -7.63 13.83 6.70
N ALA A 34 -6.48 14.12 6.08
CA ALA A 34 -5.52 13.10 5.60
C ALA A 34 -5.15 12.06 6.67
N ILE A 35 -4.92 12.48 7.94
CA ILE A 35 -4.58 11.54 9.04
C ILE A 35 -5.73 10.58 9.30
N VAL A 36 -6.96 11.07 9.34
CA VAL A 36 -8.15 10.26 9.60
C VAL A 36 -8.41 9.30 8.45
N CYS A 37 -8.34 9.78 7.21
CA CYS A 37 -8.45 8.96 6.01
C CYS A 37 -7.37 7.87 5.99
N THR A 38 -6.13 8.20 6.30
CA THR A 38 -5.03 7.22 6.40
C THR A 38 -5.32 6.14 7.44
N ARG A 39 -5.77 6.51 8.64
CA ARG A 39 -6.15 5.55 9.69
C ARG A 39 -7.27 4.60 9.22
N LEU A 40 -8.29 5.14 8.58
CA LEU A 40 -9.42 4.35 8.09
C LEU A 40 -9.00 3.37 6.99
N VAL A 41 -8.24 3.84 6.00
CA VAL A 41 -7.76 2.99 4.89
C VAL A 41 -6.80 1.91 5.40
N LEU A 42 -5.85 2.27 6.26
CA LEU A 42 -4.94 1.28 6.86
C LEU A 42 -5.68 0.27 7.73
N ALA A 43 -6.65 0.69 8.54
CA ALA A 43 -7.46 -0.23 9.33
C ALA A 43 -8.25 -1.21 8.44
N LEU A 44 -8.81 -0.74 7.34
CA LEU A 44 -9.52 -1.57 6.37
C LEU A 44 -8.59 -2.60 5.71
N LEU A 45 -7.43 -2.16 5.21
CA LEU A 45 -6.45 -3.02 4.52
C LEU A 45 -5.85 -4.06 5.46
N LEU A 46 -5.41 -3.64 6.65
CA LEU A 46 -4.83 -4.53 7.66
C LEU A 46 -5.87 -5.53 8.20
N GLY A 47 -7.10 -5.06 8.43
CA GLY A 47 -8.21 -5.92 8.84
C GLY A 47 -8.54 -6.98 7.79
N ALA A 48 -8.61 -6.59 6.52
CA ALA A 48 -8.85 -7.51 5.41
C ALA A 48 -7.69 -8.50 5.21
N SER A 49 -6.45 -8.05 5.37
CA SER A 49 -5.26 -8.91 5.29
C SER A 49 -5.25 -9.96 6.40
N ARG A 50 -5.51 -9.53 7.64
CA ARG A 50 -5.60 -10.42 8.80
C ARG A 50 -6.72 -11.46 8.64
N PHE A 51 -7.91 -11.02 8.24
CA PHE A 51 -9.02 -11.93 8.00
C PHE A 51 -8.69 -12.99 6.94
N ARG A 52 -8.05 -12.61 5.84
CA ARG A 52 -7.62 -13.58 4.81
C ARG A 52 -6.58 -14.56 5.35
N SER A 53 -5.63 -14.10 6.16
CA SER A 53 -4.63 -14.97 6.78
C SER A 53 -5.27 -16.01 7.70
N GLU A 54 -6.24 -15.59 8.50
CA GLU A 54 -6.93 -16.46 9.47
C GLU A 54 -7.92 -17.42 8.79
N HIS A 55 -8.51 -17.05 7.64
CA HIS A 55 -9.57 -17.79 6.96
C HIS A 55 -9.18 -18.22 5.53
N GLY A 56 -7.90 -18.18 5.19
CA GLY A 56 -7.39 -18.42 3.82
C GLY A 56 -7.87 -19.73 3.19
N ALA A 57 -7.96 -20.80 3.97
CA ALA A 57 -8.44 -22.09 3.49
C ALA A 57 -9.92 -22.07 3.04
N THR A 58 -10.74 -21.20 3.62
CA THR A 58 -12.18 -21.06 3.30
C THR A 58 -12.41 -20.24 2.04
N TYR A 59 -11.51 -19.28 1.76
CA TYR A 59 -11.65 -18.31 0.66
C TYR A 59 -10.67 -18.52 -0.49
N GLN A 60 -9.83 -19.54 -0.44
CA GLN A 60 -9.03 -19.96 -1.58
C GLN A 60 -9.94 -20.59 -2.63
N LEU A 61 -10.35 -19.80 -3.61
CA LEU A 61 -10.95 -20.34 -4.82
C LEU A 61 -9.87 -21.12 -5.56
N PRO A 62 -10.11 -22.40 -5.89
CA PRO A 62 -9.17 -23.14 -6.73
C PRO A 62 -9.06 -22.42 -8.08
N PRO A 63 -7.85 -22.27 -8.64
CA PRO A 63 -7.67 -21.71 -9.97
C PRO A 63 -8.41 -22.61 -10.97
N THR A 64 -9.55 -22.14 -11.44
CA THR A 64 -10.26 -22.78 -12.56
C THR A 64 -9.83 -22.09 -13.84
N PRO A 65 -9.45 -22.85 -14.91
CA PRO A 65 -8.97 -22.27 -16.17
C PRO A 65 -9.95 -21.35 -16.90
N SER A 66 -11.18 -21.23 -16.40
CA SER A 66 -12.26 -20.47 -17.01
C SER A 66 -12.75 -19.27 -16.19
N THR A 67 -12.16 -18.99 -15.02
CA THR A 67 -12.50 -17.78 -14.28
C THR A 67 -11.67 -16.61 -14.80
N PRO A 68 -12.31 -15.46 -15.12
CA PRO A 68 -11.56 -14.25 -15.43
C PRO A 68 -10.63 -13.97 -14.24
N THR A 69 -9.39 -13.56 -14.54
CA THR A 69 -8.34 -13.29 -13.55
C THR A 69 -8.91 -12.36 -12.47
N TRP A 70 -9.15 -12.93 -11.29
CA TRP A 70 -9.75 -12.18 -10.20
C TRP A 70 -8.72 -11.19 -9.65
N VAL A 71 -9.00 -9.92 -9.81
CA VAL A 71 -8.15 -8.85 -9.27
C VAL A 71 -8.64 -8.53 -7.85
N PRO A 72 -7.81 -8.71 -6.82
CA PRO A 72 -8.17 -8.28 -5.49
C PRO A 72 -8.49 -6.79 -5.45
N TRP A 73 -9.52 -6.40 -4.70
CA TRP A 73 -9.93 -5.00 -4.62
C TRP A 73 -8.79 -4.04 -4.18
N TYR A 74 -7.89 -4.51 -3.32
CA TYR A 74 -6.72 -3.74 -2.88
C TYR A 74 -5.67 -3.55 -3.98
N ALA A 75 -5.66 -4.40 -5.02
CA ALA A 75 -4.83 -4.25 -6.21
C ALA A 75 -5.51 -3.42 -7.33
N SER A 76 -6.70 -2.88 -7.05
CA SER A 76 -7.41 -2.03 -8.01
C SER A 76 -6.67 -0.70 -8.22
N PRO A 77 -6.76 -0.09 -9.42
CA PRO A 77 -6.19 1.23 -9.67
C PRO A 77 -6.71 2.31 -8.72
N VAL A 78 -7.95 2.17 -8.25
CA VAL A 78 -8.58 3.09 -7.28
C VAL A 78 -7.85 3.03 -5.95
N CYS A 79 -7.63 1.82 -5.42
CA CYS A 79 -6.92 1.64 -4.16
C CYS A 79 -5.48 2.13 -4.24
N ILE A 80 -4.77 1.81 -5.33
CA ILE A 80 -3.38 2.25 -5.54
C ILE A 80 -3.29 3.78 -5.55
N ARG A 81 -4.12 4.47 -6.35
CA ARG A 81 -4.14 5.95 -6.39
C ARG A 81 -4.45 6.57 -5.02
N LEU A 82 -5.37 5.99 -4.26
CA LEU A 82 -5.68 6.48 -2.92
C LEU A 82 -4.49 6.31 -1.97
N LEU A 83 -3.80 5.16 -2.01
CA LEU A 83 -2.61 4.92 -1.19
C LEU A 83 -1.48 5.89 -1.52
N GLU A 84 -1.25 6.18 -2.81
CA GLU A 84 -0.27 7.18 -3.25
C GLU A 84 -0.64 8.59 -2.77
N ALA A 85 -1.90 8.99 -2.95
CA ALA A 85 -2.37 10.30 -2.49
C ALA A 85 -2.25 10.47 -0.97
N LEU A 86 -2.57 9.43 -0.19
CA LEU A 86 -2.39 9.43 1.27
C LEU A 86 -0.91 9.45 1.67
N PHE A 87 -0.06 8.74 0.93
CA PHE A 87 1.39 8.74 1.15
C PHE A 87 1.97 10.14 0.93
N ASP A 88 1.63 10.80 -0.18
CA ASP A 88 2.09 12.15 -0.50
C ASP A 88 1.56 13.18 0.51
N ALA A 89 0.29 13.10 0.89
CA ALA A 89 -0.29 13.97 1.90
C ALA A 89 0.39 13.78 3.28
N THR A 90 0.69 12.53 3.68
CA THR A 90 1.37 12.23 4.94
C THR A 90 2.82 12.72 4.91
N ARG A 91 3.53 12.54 3.79
CA ARG A 91 4.89 13.05 3.58
C ARG A 91 4.92 14.57 3.67
N SER A 92 4.06 15.26 2.96
CA SER A 92 3.98 16.73 2.98
C SER A 92 3.75 17.28 4.40
N ARG A 93 2.93 16.62 5.21
CA ARG A 93 2.72 17.01 6.61
C ARG A 93 3.96 16.81 7.48
N LEU A 94 4.74 15.77 7.24
CA LEU A 94 6.01 15.56 7.94
C LEU A 94 7.02 16.66 7.62
N GLU A 95 7.08 17.14 6.37
CA GLU A 95 7.94 18.24 5.94
C GLU A 95 7.56 19.58 6.62
N HIS A 96 6.30 19.76 6.98
CA HIS A 96 5.79 20.98 7.66
C HIS A 96 5.84 20.94 9.20
N ASN A 97 6.50 19.92 9.78
CA ASN A 97 6.79 19.82 11.21
C ASN A 97 5.55 19.76 12.11
N ASP A 98 4.62 18.89 11.81
CA ASP A 98 3.40 18.66 12.58
C ASP A 98 3.72 18.04 13.97
N ALA A 99 2.91 18.34 14.98
CA ALA A 99 3.05 17.85 16.36
C ALA A 99 2.96 16.31 16.49
N SER A 100 2.46 15.61 15.47
CA SER A 100 2.25 14.14 15.43
C SER A 100 3.33 13.37 14.66
N VAL A 101 4.57 13.85 14.62
CA VAL A 101 5.68 13.29 13.80
C VAL A 101 5.85 11.77 13.96
N ALA A 102 5.80 11.23 15.18
CA ALA A 102 5.99 9.79 15.40
C ALA A 102 4.88 8.96 14.77
N GLU A 103 3.63 9.42 14.85
CA GLU A 103 2.49 8.77 14.23
C GLU A 103 2.56 8.86 12.70
N LEU A 104 2.85 10.05 12.17
CA LEU A 104 2.97 10.28 10.72
C LEU A 104 4.08 9.40 10.11
N ARG A 105 5.23 9.26 10.78
CA ARG A 105 6.29 8.32 10.37
C ARG A 105 5.80 6.87 10.31
N THR A 106 5.05 6.45 11.31
CA THR A 106 4.48 5.09 11.35
C THR A 106 3.46 4.89 10.22
N GLN A 107 2.59 5.88 10.00
CA GLN A 107 1.60 5.85 8.91
C GLN A 107 2.29 5.83 7.54
N LEU A 108 3.33 6.63 7.33
CA LEU A 108 4.07 6.67 6.06
C LEU A 108 4.70 5.32 5.73
N CYS A 109 5.32 4.65 6.71
CA CYS A 109 5.86 3.30 6.54
C CYS A 109 4.77 2.28 6.19
N ALA A 110 3.62 2.34 6.88
CA ALA A 110 2.51 1.43 6.62
C ALA A 110 1.87 1.67 5.25
N LEU A 111 1.73 2.93 4.83
CA LEU A 111 1.24 3.27 3.49
C LEU A 111 2.17 2.78 2.39
N ALA A 112 3.49 2.95 2.55
CA ALA A 112 4.48 2.42 1.61
C ALA A 112 4.36 0.90 1.46
N GLU A 113 4.27 0.18 2.59
CA GLU A 113 4.09 -1.27 2.61
C GLU A 113 2.81 -1.72 1.88
N GLN A 114 1.67 -1.09 2.19
CA GLN A 114 0.39 -1.43 1.56
C GLN A 114 0.37 -1.07 0.07
N ALA A 115 0.98 0.04 -0.34
CA ALA A 115 1.09 0.41 -1.75
C ALA A 115 1.96 -0.58 -2.52
N LEU A 116 3.13 -0.98 -2.00
CA LEU A 116 3.98 -1.98 -2.63
C LEU A 116 3.27 -3.33 -2.78
N MET A 117 2.55 -3.79 -1.74
CA MET A 117 1.74 -5.02 -1.80
C MET A 117 0.62 -4.92 -2.86
N ALA A 118 -0.01 -3.75 -2.99
CA ALA A 118 -1.06 -3.52 -3.99
C ALA A 118 -0.51 -3.58 -5.43
N TYR A 119 0.65 -2.98 -5.67
CA TYR A 119 1.35 -3.03 -6.96
C TYR A 119 1.80 -4.44 -7.32
N GLU A 120 2.41 -5.17 -6.37
CA GLU A 120 2.83 -6.57 -6.56
C GLU A 120 1.64 -7.47 -6.91
N ALA A 121 0.54 -7.33 -6.16
CA ALA A 121 -0.67 -8.11 -6.42
C ALA A 121 -1.28 -7.76 -7.79
N ARG A 122 -1.23 -6.49 -8.21
CA ARG A 122 -1.69 -6.09 -9.55
C ARG A 122 -0.83 -6.69 -10.66
N GLU A 123 0.49 -6.63 -10.53
CA GLU A 123 1.41 -7.27 -11.48
C GLU A 123 1.12 -8.77 -11.59
N ALA A 124 0.96 -9.46 -10.46
CA ALA A 124 0.65 -10.89 -10.42
C ALA A 124 -0.70 -11.24 -11.09
N CYS A 125 -1.68 -10.33 -11.06
CA CYS A 125 -2.99 -10.56 -11.69
C CYS A 125 -3.00 -10.32 -13.21
N THR A 126 -1.91 -9.82 -13.80
CA THR A 126 -1.84 -9.48 -15.23
C THR A 126 -0.98 -10.44 -16.05
N LEU A 127 -0.52 -11.54 -15.45
CA LEU A 127 0.41 -12.50 -16.10
C LEU A 127 -0.11 -13.09 -17.42
N ASP A 128 -1.42 -13.21 -17.57
CA ASP A 128 -2.06 -13.80 -18.77
C ASP A 128 -2.22 -12.77 -19.92
N ASP A 129 -1.98 -11.48 -19.66
CA ASP A 129 -2.05 -10.37 -20.62
C ASP A 129 -0.70 -9.66 -20.68
N ALA A 130 0.08 -9.92 -21.73
CA ALA A 130 1.46 -9.43 -21.86
C ALA A 130 1.55 -7.88 -21.87
N GLU A 131 0.59 -7.17 -22.46
CA GLU A 131 0.56 -5.71 -22.50
C GLU A 131 0.20 -5.15 -21.13
N ALA A 132 -0.85 -5.67 -20.50
CA ALA A 132 -1.25 -5.26 -19.15
C ALA A 132 -0.17 -5.59 -18.13
N HIS A 133 0.51 -6.73 -18.27
CA HIS A 133 1.63 -7.12 -17.40
C HIS A 133 2.82 -6.18 -17.54
N ALA A 134 3.23 -5.86 -18.77
CA ALA A 134 4.32 -4.91 -19.03
C ALA A 134 4.02 -3.53 -18.43
N ALA A 135 2.77 -3.05 -18.58
CA ALA A 135 2.33 -1.80 -17.99
C ALA A 135 2.33 -1.83 -16.46
N ALA A 136 1.82 -2.90 -15.85
CA ALA A 136 1.81 -3.09 -14.39
C ALA A 136 3.24 -3.19 -13.82
N HIS A 137 4.12 -3.94 -14.49
CA HIS A 137 5.54 -4.06 -14.14
C HIS A 137 6.27 -2.70 -14.18
N ALA A 138 6.07 -1.94 -15.26
CA ALA A 138 6.67 -0.61 -15.40
C ALA A 138 6.15 0.36 -14.31
N ALA A 139 4.86 0.34 -14.02
CA ALA A 139 4.27 1.15 -12.95
C ALA A 139 4.85 0.77 -11.58
N PHE A 140 4.98 -0.52 -11.28
CA PHE A 140 5.58 -0.99 -10.03
C PHE A 140 7.06 -0.62 -9.92
N ALA A 141 7.85 -0.79 -10.99
CA ALA A 141 9.25 -0.39 -11.03
C ALA A 141 9.45 1.11 -10.76
N HIS A 142 8.53 1.95 -11.26
CA HIS A 142 8.53 3.40 -11.00
C HIS A 142 8.12 3.75 -9.57
N ALA A 143 7.10 3.10 -9.04
CA ALA A 143 6.56 3.40 -7.70
C ALA A 143 7.52 3.00 -6.57
N ARG A 144 8.28 1.91 -6.71
CA ARG A 144 9.20 1.41 -5.66
C ARG A 144 10.15 2.48 -5.13
N PRO A 145 11.02 3.13 -5.94
CA PRO A 145 11.90 4.16 -5.42
C PRO A 145 11.15 5.38 -4.89
N ALA A 146 10.00 5.73 -5.49
CA ALA A 146 9.18 6.86 -5.05
C ALA A 146 8.58 6.65 -3.65
N LEU A 147 8.24 5.41 -3.29
CA LEU A 147 7.72 5.04 -1.98
C LEU A 147 8.82 4.80 -0.94
N LEU A 148 10.00 4.32 -1.33
CA LEU A 148 11.05 3.91 -0.41
C LEU A 148 12.02 5.03 -0.05
N ARG A 149 12.43 5.89 -0.99
CA ARG A 149 13.35 7.01 -0.72
C ARG A 149 12.87 7.96 0.37
N PRO A 150 11.58 8.37 0.44
CA PRO A 150 11.11 9.23 1.53
C PRO A 150 11.24 8.60 2.92
N LEU A 151 11.30 7.27 3.02
CA LEU A 151 11.52 6.59 4.31
C LEU A 151 12.94 6.81 4.83
N LEU A 152 13.94 6.95 3.95
CA LEU A 152 15.30 7.32 4.35
C LEU A 152 15.31 8.72 4.96
N ALA A 153 14.72 9.70 4.27
CA ALA A 153 14.67 11.10 4.72
C ALA A 153 14.01 11.30 6.10
N ILE A 154 13.14 10.37 6.52
CA ILE A 154 12.54 10.39 7.86
C ILE A 154 13.29 9.52 8.88
N GLY A 155 14.50 9.03 8.55
CA GLY A 155 15.33 8.19 9.43
C GLY A 155 14.78 6.77 9.61
N ARG A 156 14.10 6.21 8.59
CA ARG A 156 13.57 4.84 8.61
C ARG A 156 14.21 3.97 7.53
N ALA A 157 15.54 4.06 7.40
CA ALA A 157 16.34 3.23 6.51
C ALA A 157 16.09 1.73 6.75
N ASP A 158 15.97 1.31 8.02
CA ASP A 158 15.61 -0.06 8.42
C ASP A 158 14.37 -0.58 7.69
N ARG A 159 13.31 0.23 7.62
CA ARG A 159 12.05 -0.13 6.98
C ARG A 159 12.16 -0.08 5.45
N ALA A 160 12.86 0.93 4.89
CA ALA A 160 13.08 1.03 3.46
C ALA A 160 13.79 -0.22 2.92
N PHE A 161 14.86 -0.67 3.57
CA PHE A 161 15.59 -1.89 3.20
C PHE A 161 14.74 -3.15 3.38
N ALA A 162 14.00 -3.26 4.49
CA ALA A 162 13.12 -4.41 4.74
C ALA A 162 12.02 -4.53 3.66
N LEU A 163 11.45 -3.41 3.21
CA LEU A 163 10.44 -3.39 2.15
C LEU A 163 11.03 -3.63 0.75
N ALA A 164 12.28 -3.24 0.49
CA ALA A 164 12.96 -3.50 -0.79
C ALA A 164 13.41 -4.96 -0.95
N ALA A 165 13.68 -5.67 0.15
CA ALA A 165 14.26 -7.01 0.13
C ALA A 165 13.42 -8.09 -0.59
N PRO A 166 12.10 -8.20 -0.41
CA PRO A 166 11.26 -9.21 -1.05
C PRO A 166 11.27 -9.14 -2.57
N HIS A 167 11.39 -7.93 -3.12
CA HIS A 167 11.28 -7.69 -4.56
C HIS A 167 12.56 -7.98 -5.35
N ARG A 168 13.66 -8.43 -4.68
CA ARG A 168 14.99 -8.71 -5.29
C ARG A 168 15.49 -7.57 -6.18
N ASP A 169 15.01 -6.37 -5.96
CA ASP A 169 15.36 -5.18 -6.71
C ASP A 169 16.72 -4.65 -6.26
N CYS A 170 17.78 -5.21 -6.87
CA CYS A 170 19.15 -4.80 -6.58
C CYS A 170 19.37 -3.32 -6.92
N HIS A 171 18.69 -2.78 -7.94
CA HIS A 171 18.83 -1.39 -8.34
C HIS A 171 18.32 -0.43 -7.28
N THR A 172 17.07 -0.58 -6.84
CA THR A 172 16.51 0.24 -5.75
C THR A 172 17.31 0.07 -4.45
N ARG A 173 17.79 -1.15 -4.14
CA ARG A 173 18.61 -1.38 -2.94
C ARG A 173 19.95 -0.64 -3.00
N VAL A 174 20.62 -0.65 -4.15
CA VAL A 174 21.86 0.12 -4.36
C VAL A 174 21.59 1.62 -4.25
N GLU A 175 20.52 2.13 -4.85
CA GLU A 175 20.13 3.53 -4.73
C GLU A 175 19.85 3.93 -3.27
N LEU A 176 19.17 3.08 -2.50
CA LEU A 176 18.94 3.31 -1.07
C LEU A 176 20.26 3.35 -0.29
N CYS A 177 21.20 2.42 -0.56
CA CYS A 177 22.50 2.41 0.09
C CYS A 177 23.31 3.68 -0.24
N LEU A 178 23.29 4.15 -1.49
CA LEU A 178 23.98 5.36 -1.88
C LEU A 178 23.36 6.61 -1.24
N ALA A 179 22.05 6.67 -1.14
CA ALA A 179 21.35 7.77 -0.48
C ALA A 179 21.64 7.82 1.03
N ASP A 180 21.63 6.66 1.70
CA ASP A 180 21.93 6.53 3.13
C ASP A 180 23.38 6.94 3.43
N ALA A 181 24.35 6.50 2.60
CA ALA A 181 25.76 6.88 2.73
C ALA A 181 25.98 8.38 2.57
N HIS A 182 25.27 9.03 1.64
CA HIS A 182 25.37 10.48 1.45
C HIS A 182 24.80 11.29 2.62
N GLU A 183 23.80 10.78 3.32
CA GLU A 183 23.28 11.42 4.53
C GLU A 183 24.27 11.31 5.69
N GLU A 184 25.00 10.20 5.84
CA GLU A 184 26.04 10.04 6.87
C GLU A 184 27.25 10.96 6.66
N GLU A 185 27.63 11.24 5.40
CA GLU A 185 28.74 12.14 5.07
C GLU A 185 28.40 13.64 5.26
N ALA A 186 27.12 13.98 5.37
CA ALA A 186 26.64 15.37 5.50
C ALA A 186 26.62 15.90 6.94
N TRP A 187 26.98 15.08 7.94
CA TRP A 187 27.09 15.41 9.37
C TRP A 187 28.52 15.40 9.86
#